data_71664562ffcd9929b97bb30eaa3415c4
#
_entry.id   71664562ffcd9929b97bb30eaa3415c4
#
_cell.length_a   1.000
_cell.length_b   1.000
_cell.length_c   1.000
_cell.angle_alpha   90.00
_cell.angle_beta   90.00
_cell.angle_gamma   90.00
#
_symmetry.space_group_name_H-M   'P 1'
#
loop_
_entity.id
_entity.type
_entity.pdbx_description
1 polymer ?
#
loop_
_entity_poly.entity_id
_entity_poly.type
_entity_poly.pdbx_seq_one_letter_code
_entity_poly.pdbx_strand_id
1 'polypeptide(L)'
;VDLGLVVTTLGRVEGLKRLFDSLSDQLLAADALVVVAQRNLPEVEALASVYRSESMRIIVMTSPLGAARGRNAGVAALPADRDLMLNFPNDTTWYPQGALARMRLLAETFHAGALTVVDENGPKFVLPEPGAALTRWTVWSVIEMGILIRRTMFDRIGGFDPEIGTGAPTPWQAGEATDLLLKLIRAGEQAGFAWQPPSLTVGGISDPSGLSSAERRHKLRGYGRGLGRLVTRWKYPSWWRLAFLGGGLFFGLRNRGTNALLDGWWVFLGRLEGMLGRTLGPAGTLTAVTR
;
A
#
# COMPACT_ATOMS: atom_id res chain seq x y z
N VAL A 1 21.28 -4.45 8.03
CA VAL A 1 19.86 -4.47 8.48
C VAL A 1 19.14 -5.60 7.79
N ASP A 2 18.41 -6.42 8.57
CA ASP A 2 17.60 -7.52 8.01
C ASP A 2 16.23 -7.01 7.58
N LEU A 3 15.65 -7.69 6.58
CA LEU A 3 14.37 -7.30 6.01
C LEU A 3 13.23 -8.17 6.54
N GLY A 4 12.09 -7.55 6.79
CA GLY A 4 10.81 -8.20 7.06
C GLY A 4 9.83 -7.89 5.92
N LEU A 5 9.57 -8.84 5.05
CA LEU A 5 8.63 -8.68 3.95
C LEU A 5 7.26 -9.26 4.34
N VAL A 6 6.21 -8.46 4.21
CA VAL A 6 4.85 -8.90 4.54
C VAL A 6 3.94 -8.70 3.33
N VAL A 7 3.52 -9.80 2.72
CA VAL A 7 2.60 -9.81 1.57
C VAL A 7 1.22 -10.30 1.99
N THR A 8 0.18 -9.60 1.56
CA THR A 8 -1.22 -10.07 1.68
C THR A 8 -1.74 -10.51 0.32
N THR A 9 -2.44 -11.64 0.28
CA THR A 9 -2.98 -12.18 -0.97
C THR A 9 -4.37 -12.77 -0.79
N LEU A 10 -5.16 -12.71 -1.86
CA LEU A 10 -6.39 -13.49 -2.02
C LEU A 10 -6.13 -14.87 -2.67
N GLY A 11 -4.88 -15.32 -2.70
CA GLY A 11 -4.47 -16.59 -3.27
C GLY A 11 -4.23 -16.55 -4.79
N ARG A 12 -3.74 -15.43 -5.31
CA ARG A 12 -3.32 -15.29 -6.71
C ARG A 12 -1.95 -15.93 -6.91
N VAL A 13 -1.94 -17.23 -7.18
CA VAL A 13 -0.73 -18.07 -7.23
C VAL A 13 0.28 -17.55 -8.26
N GLU A 14 -0.15 -17.18 -9.45
CA GLU A 14 0.74 -16.69 -10.50
C GLU A 14 1.46 -15.38 -10.11
N GLY A 15 0.75 -14.48 -9.44
CA GLY A 15 1.36 -13.25 -8.92
C GLY A 15 2.37 -13.54 -7.83
N LEU A 16 2.01 -14.40 -6.86
CA LEU A 16 2.91 -14.83 -5.79
C LEU A 16 4.15 -15.56 -6.34
N LYS A 17 3.98 -16.40 -7.38
CA LYS A 17 5.10 -17.06 -8.03
C LYS A 17 6.11 -16.04 -8.55
N ARG A 18 5.65 -15.02 -9.29
CA ARG A 18 6.50 -13.94 -9.79
C ARG A 18 7.22 -13.18 -8.65
N LEU A 19 6.54 -12.93 -7.55
CA LEU A 19 7.15 -12.33 -6.36
C LEU A 19 8.26 -13.23 -5.81
N PHE A 20 7.99 -14.54 -5.61
CA PHE A 20 8.96 -15.48 -5.07
C PHE A 20 10.16 -15.68 -6.00
N ASP A 21 9.93 -15.78 -7.33
CA ASP A 21 11.00 -15.82 -8.32
C ASP A 21 11.93 -14.61 -8.19
N SER A 22 11.38 -13.41 -7.96
CA SER A 22 12.16 -12.18 -7.81
C SER A 22 12.91 -12.09 -6.48
N LEU A 23 12.51 -12.87 -5.47
CA LEU A 23 13.10 -12.87 -4.13
C LEU A 23 14.13 -13.97 -3.93
N SER A 24 14.05 -15.09 -4.67
CA SER A 24 14.78 -16.33 -4.40
C SER A 24 16.29 -16.15 -4.28
N ASP A 25 16.88 -15.29 -5.11
CA ASP A 25 18.32 -15.03 -5.16
C ASP A 25 18.73 -13.76 -4.36
N GLN A 26 17.80 -13.11 -3.68
CA GLN A 26 18.03 -11.84 -3.01
C GLN A 26 17.78 -11.87 -1.49
N LEU A 27 16.97 -12.82 -1.00
CA LEU A 27 16.74 -13.00 0.42
C LEU A 27 17.96 -13.65 1.09
N LEU A 28 18.23 -13.25 2.32
CA LEU A 28 19.27 -13.82 3.18
C LEU A 28 18.59 -14.63 4.29
N ALA A 29 19.32 -15.58 4.89
CA ALA A 29 18.82 -16.40 5.99
C ALA A 29 18.32 -15.59 7.20
N ALA A 30 18.82 -14.37 7.34
CA ALA A 30 18.40 -13.44 8.38
C ALA A 30 17.12 -12.69 8.06
N ASP A 31 16.68 -12.64 6.79
CA ASP A 31 15.42 -12.01 6.41
C ASP A 31 14.22 -12.90 6.74
N ALA A 32 13.03 -12.32 6.74
CA ALA A 32 11.80 -13.05 6.93
C ALA A 32 10.74 -12.61 5.90
N LEU A 33 10.07 -13.59 5.29
CA LEU A 33 8.93 -13.36 4.41
C LEU A 33 7.67 -13.96 5.04
N VAL A 34 6.67 -13.13 5.31
CA VAL A 34 5.36 -13.57 5.79
C VAL A 34 4.34 -13.40 4.67
N VAL A 35 3.66 -14.49 4.34
CA VAL A 35 2.57 -14.53 3.34
C VAL A 35 1.26 -14.69 4.08
N VAL A 36 0.43 -13.67 4.04
CA VAL A 36 -0.90 -13.69 4.68
C VAL A 36 -1.95 -14.04 3.63
N ALA A 37 -2.33 -15.30 3.60
CA ALA A 37 -3.36 -15.82 2.71
C ALA A 37 -4.75 -15.54 3.29
N GLN A 38 -5.46 -14.58 2.71
CA GLN A 38 -6.82 -14.24 3.13
C GLN A 38 -7.88 -15.10 2.42
N ARG A 39 -7.49 -15.84 1.38
CA ARG A 39 -8.23 -16.90 0.68
C ARG A 39 -7.24 -17.91 0.11
N ASN A 40 -7.73 -19.07 -0.30
CA ASN A 40 -6.97 -20.12 -1.02
C ASN A 40 -5.67 -20.51 -0.30
N LEU A 41 -5.75 -20.71 1.03
CA LEU A 41 -4.59 -21.08 1.86
C LEU A 41 -3.85 -22.31 1.34
N PRO A 42 -4.53 -23.43 0.95
CA PRO A 42 -3.85 -24.64 0.48
C PRO A 42 -2.95 -24.39 -0.72
N GLU A 43 -3.43 -23.61 -1.70
CA GLU A 43 -2.68 -23.29 -2.93
C GLU A 43 -1.48 -22.39 -2.63
N VAL A 44 -1.66 -21.42 -1.71
CA VAL A 44 -0.58 -20.54 -1.25
C VAL A 44 0.49 -21.33 -0.50
N GLU A 45 0.09 -22.25 0.38
CA GLU A 45 1.00 -23.11 1.13
C GLU A 45 1.76 -24.07 0.21
N ALA A 46 1.07 -24.68 -0.76
CA ALA A 46 1.68 -25.55 -1.76
C ALA A 46 2.76 -24.78 -2.56
N LEU A 47 2.45 -23.56 -3.01
CA LEU A 47 3.43 -22.74 -3.70
C LEU A 47 4.60 -22.38 -2.78
N ALA A 48 4.34 -21.91 -1.57
CA ALA A 48 5.38 -21.52 -0.62
C ALA A 48 6.34 -22.68 -0.30
N SER A 49 5.83 -23.91 -0.22
CA SER A 49 6.64 -25.09 0.07
C SER A 49 7.72 -25.36 -1.00
N VAL A 50 7.45 -25.00 -2.26
CA VAL A 50 8.41 -25.13 -3.37
C VAL A 50 9.59 -24.17 -3.23
N TYR A 51 9.36 -22.99 -2.64
CA TYR A 51 10.36 -21.92 -2.54
C TYR A 51 11.09 -21.89 -1.19
N ARG A 52 10.59 -22.61 -0.17
CA ARG A 52 11.27 -22.65 1.14
C ARG A 52 12.66 -23.24 1.02
N SER A 53 13.64 -22.52 1.57
CA SER A 53 15.04 -22.91 1.65
C SER A 53 15.69 -22.30 2.89
N GLU A 54 16.96 -22.57 3.13
CA GLU A 54 17.72 -21.94 4.23
C GLU A 54 17.78 -20.42 4.09
N SER A 55 17.90 -19.91 2.87
CA SER A 55 17.93 -18.46 2.57
C SER A 55 16.55 -17.84 2.42
N MET A 56 15.51 -18.62 2.13
CA MET A 56 14.15 -18.13 1.91
C MET A 56 13.17 -18.73 2.91
N ARG A 57 13.14 -18.16 4.11
CA ARG A 57 12.22 -18.54 5.18
C ARG A 57 10.85 -17.91 4.93
N ILE A 58 9.87 -18.75 4.50
CA ILE A 58 8.50 -18.31 4.23
C ILE A 58 7.59 -18.79 5.36
N ILE A 59 6.95 -17.85 6.03
CA ILE A 59 5.87 -18.10 6.99
C ILE A 59 4.55 -17.86 6.26
N VAL A 60 3.68 -18.88 6.18
CA VAL A 60 2.32 -18.71 5.64
C VAL A 60 1.33 -18.71 6.79
N MET A 61 0.41 -17.75 6.76
CA MET A 61 -0.63 -17.60 7.77
C MET A 61 -1.93 -17.04 7.17
N THR A 62 -2.99 -17.04 7.95
CA THR A 62 -4.28 -16.45 7.57
C THR A 62 -4.60 -15.19 8.38
N SER A 63 -5.46 -14.36 7.83
CA SER A 63 -6.09 -13.24 8.55
C SER A 63 -7.50 -12.97 7.98
N PRO A 64 -8.36 -12.24 8.71
CA PRO A 64 -9.57 -11.67 8.13
C PRO A 64 -9.25 -10.79 6.91
N LEU A 65 -10.23 -10.61 6.01
CA LEU A 65 -10.09 -9.76 4.82
C LEU A 65 -9.69 -8.33 5.18
N GLY A 66 -8.93 -7.71 4.28
CA GLY A 66 -8.45 -6.34 4.37
C GLY A 66 -6.91 -6.27 4.34
N ALA A 67 -6.36 -5.53 3.39
CA ALA A 67 -4.91 -5.43 3.20
C ALA A 67 -4.19 -4.91 4.45
N ALA A 68 -4.73 -3.87 5.10
CA ALA A 68 -4.18 -3.32 6.35
C ALA A 68 -4.21 -4.35 7.49
N ARG A 69 -5.30 -5.11 7.64
CA ARG A 69 -5.44 -6.18 8.65
C ARG A 69 -4.41 -7.28 8.42
N GLY A 70 -4.30 -7.72 7.17
CA GLY A 70 -3.33 -8.75 6.81
C GLY A 70 -1.89 -8.30 7.05
N ARG A 71 -1.52 -7.08 6.66
CA ARG A 71 -0.18 -6.55 6.91
C ARG A 71 0.13 -6.45 8.40
N ASN A 72 -0.78 -5.94 9.21
CA ASN A 72 -0.60 -5.89 10.67
C ASN A 72 -0.41 -7.30 11.27
N ALA A 73 -1.24 -8.26 10.86
CA ALA A 73 -1.12 -9.65 11.30
C ALA A 73 0.22 -10.27 10.88
N GLY A 74 0.64 -10.00 9.63
CA GLY A 74 1.93 -10.48 9.14
C GLY A 74 3.13 -9.88 9.89
N VAL A 75 3.09 -8.58 10.21
CA VAL A 75 4.13 -7.96 11.05
C VAL A 75 4.18 -8.59 12.44
N ALA A 76 3.02 -8.88 13.04
CA ALA A 76 2.96 -9.55 14.34
C ALA A 76 3.53 -10.98 14.32
N ALA A 77 3.56 -11.65 13.17
CA ALA A 77 4.15 -12.98 13.00
C ALA A 77 5.66 -12.98 12.73
N LEU A 78 6.26 -11.81 12.46
CA LEU A 78 7.71 -11.68 12.33
C LEU A 78 8.42 -11.86 13.68
N PRO A 79 9.71 -12.28 13.72
CA PRO A 79 10.48 -12.39 14.96
C PRO A 79 10.43 -11.12 15.79
N ALA A 80 9.97 -11.21 17.04
CA ALA A 80 9.74 -10.05 17.90
C ALA A 80 11.02 -9.45 18.50
N ASP A 81 12.08 -10.24 18.57
CA ASP A 81 13.39 -9.90 19.12
C ASP A 81 14.29 -9.15 18.13
N ARG A 82 13.79 -8.85 16.92
CA ARG A 82 14.58 -8.23 15.85
C ARG A 82 13.91 -6.97 15.32
N ASP A 83 14.71 -5.91 15.19
CA ASP A 83 14.27 -4.64 14.56
C ASP A 83 14.49 -4.69 13.05
N LEU A 84 13.57 -5.38 12.35
CA LEU A 84 13.60 -5.56 10.91
C LEU A 84 13.23 -4.26 10.18
N MET A 85 13.81 -4.03 9.01
CA MET A 85 13.27 -3.07 8.05
C MET A 85 12.10 -3.73 7.30
N LEU A 86 10.89 -3.26 7.56
CA LEU A 86 9.66 -3.77 6.95
C LEU A 86 9.47 -3.22 5.54
N ASN A 87 8.97 -4.07 4.64
CA ASN A 87 8.40 -3.68 3.36
C ASN A 87 7.11 -4.48 3.10
N PHE A 88 6.18 -3.92 2.35
CA PHE A 88 4.82 -4.44 2.20
C PHE A 88 4.47 -4.74 0.73
N PRO A 89 5.12 -5.72 0.10
CA PRO A 89 4.75 -6.13 -1.25
C PRO A 89 3.28 -6.59 -1.30
N ASN A 90 2.68 -6.49 -2.46
CA ASN A 90 1.45 -7.21 -2.77
C ASN A 90 1.77 -8.43 -3.67
N ASP A 91 0.76 -9.23 -3.97
CA ASP A 91 0.94 -10.45 -4.76
C ASP A 91 1.20 -10.22 -6.26
N THR A 92 1.33 -8.96 -6.71
CA THR A 92 1.80 -8.62 -8.06
C THR A 92 3.19 -8.00 -8.08
N THR A 93 3.79 -7.81 -6.89
CA THR A 93 5.10 -7.17 -6.72
C THR A 93 6.22 -8.05 -7.27
N TRP A 94 7.26 -7.40 -7.76
CA TRP A 94 8.55 -8.03 -8.08
C TRP A 94 9.68 -7.05 -7.74
N TYR A 95 10.85 -7.59 -7.42
CA TYR A 95 12.02 -6.81 -7.08
C TYR A 95 13.06 -6.93 -8.18
N PRO A 96 13.57 -5.79 -8.74
CA PRO A 96 14.72 -5.83 -9.63
C PRO A 96 15.92 -6.49 -8.93
N GLN A 97 16.80 -7.11 -9.71
CA GLN A 97 18.02 -7.73 -9.20
C GLN A 97 18.87 -6.72 -8.42
N GLY A 98 19.32 -7.10 -7.23
CA GLY A 98 20.08 -6.26 -6.32
C GLY A 98 19.26 -5.23 -5.53
N ALA A 99 17.93 -5.17 -5.70
CA ALA A 99 17.08 -4.23 -4.99
C ALA A 99 17.14 -4.45 -3.46
N LEU A 100 17.04 -5.70 -3.00
CA LEU A 100 17.06 -6.01 -1.57
C LEU A 100 18.40 -5.67 -0.92
N ALA A 101 19.51 -5.92 -1.62
CA ALA A 101 20.85 -5.56 -1.13
C ALA A 101 20.98 -4.03 -0.94
N ARG A 102 20.48 -3.25 -1.92
CA ARG A 102 20.44 -1.78 -1.81
C ARG A 102 19.52 -1.30 -0.71
N MET A 103 18.35 -1.94 -0.54
CA MET A 103 17.42 -1.63 0.56
C MET A 103 18.11 -1.81 1.91
N ARG A 104 18.84 -2.92 2.13
CA ARG A 104 19.59 -3.17 3.39
C ARG A 104 20.63 -2.10 3.65
N LEU A 105 21.43 -1.76 2.64
CA LEU A 105 22.49 -0.75 2.76
C LEU A 105 21.92 0.61 3.14
N LEU A 106 20.88 1.06 2.44
CA LEU A 106 20.28 2.36 2.69
C LEU A 106 19.51 2.41 4.02
N ALA A 107 18.90 1.28 4.43
CA ALA A 107 18.15 1.14 5.67
C ALA A 107 18.97 1.39 6.96
N GLU A 108 20.30 1.47 6.87
CA GLU A 108 21.16 1.84 8.00
C GLU A 108 21.06 3.34 8.37
N THR A 109 20.62 4.16 7.43
CA THR A 109 20.65 5.63 7.55
C THR A 109 19.31 6.28 7.89
N PHE A 110 18.19 5.52 7.93
CA PHE A 110 16.86 6.05 8.19
C PHE A 110 15.96 5.06 8.95
N HIS A 111 14.87 5.56 9.53
CA HIS A 111 13.88 4.74 10.24
C HIS A 111 12.64 4.44 9.39
N ALA A 112 12.34 5.28 8.42
CA ALA A 112 11.29 5.08 7.43
C ALA A 112 11.68 5.71 6.10
N GLY A 113 11.11 5.22 4.99
CA GLY A 113 11.40 5.75 3.67
C GLY A 113 10.42 5.29 2.61
N ALA A 114 10.58 5.81 1.41
CA ALA A 114 9.77 5.44 0.26
C ALA A 114 10.62 5.14 -0.98
N LEU A 115 10.28 4.03 -1.63
CA LEU A 115 10.83 3.58 -2.91
C LEU A 115 9.92 4.00 -4.06
N THR A 116 10.52 4.22 -5.23
CA THR A 116 9.76 4.39 -6.47
C THR A 116 9.07 3.09 -6.86
N VAL A 117 7.76 3.15 -7.03
CA VAL A 117 6.98 2.01 -7.53
C VAL A 117 6.78 2.16 -9.03
N VAL A 118 7.13 1.11 -9.77
CA VAL A 118 7.06 1.09 -11.24
C VAL A 118 6.07 0.03 -11.74
N ASP A 119 5.45 0.32 -12.87
CA ASP A 119 4.73 -0.65 -13.69
C ASP A 119 5.39 -0.75 -15.09
N GLU A 120 4.74 -1.40 -16.03
CA GLU A 120 5.19 -1.55 -17.43
C GLU A 120 5.35 -0.22 -18.17
N ASN A 121 4.72 0.87 -17.68
CA ASN A 121 4.76 2.21 -18.27
C ASN A 121 5.74 3.15 -17.53
N GLY A 122 6.44 2.64 -16.51
CA GLY A 122 7.40 3.41 -15.72
C GLY A 122 6.89 3.76 -14.31
N PRO A 123 7.40 4.83 -13.69
CA PRO A 123 7.03 5.23 -12.34
C PRO A 123 5.54 5.60 -12.24
N LYS A 124 4.84 4.99 -11.27
CA LYS A 124 3.42 5.30 -11.00
C LYS A 124 3.24 6.72 -10.47
N PHE A 125 4.15 7.14 -9.60
CA PHE A 125 4.26 8.49 -9.07
C PHE A 125 5.72 8.91 -9.04
N VAL A 126 5.96 10.20 -9.31
CA VAL A 126 7.25 10.82 -9.08
C VAL A 126 7.36 11.14 -7.60
N LEU A 127 8.34 10.55 -6.94
CA LEU A 127 8.65 10.86 -5.54
C LEU A 127 9.42 12.19 -5.46
N PRO A 128 9.34 12.88 -4.31
CA PRO A 128 10.25 13.99 -4.01
C PRO A 128 11.72 13.56 -4.09
N GLU A 129 12.59 14.51 -4.37
CA GLU A 129 14.03 14.27 -4.42
C GLU A 129 14.58 13.80 -3.06
N PRO A 130 15.65 12.98 -3.03
CA PRO A 130 16.35 12.63 -1.80
C PRO A 130 16.72 13.87 -0.98
N GLY A 131 16.44 13.84 0.32
CA GLY A 131 16.64 14.98 1.22
C GLY A 131 15.44 15.93 1.35
N ALA A 132 14.42 15.82 0.51
CA ALA A 132 13.20 16.58 0.67
C ALA A 132 12.44 16.17 1.97
N ALA A 133 11.78 17.11 2.62
CA ALA A 133 11.02 16.84 3.83
C ALA A 133 9.78 15.99 3.55
N LEU A 134 9.51 15.02 4.44
CA LEU A 134 8.21 14.37 4.49
C LEU A 134 7.20 15.33 5.10
N THR A 135 6.18 15.65 4.33
CA THR A 135 5.13 16.59 4.72
C THR A 135 3.75 16.00 4.44
N ARG A 136 2.71 16.58 5.02
CA ARG A 136 1.32 16.22 4.71
C ARG A 136 0.95 16.34 3.22
N TRP A 137 1.77 17.04 2.43
CA TRP A 137 1.55 17.23 0.99
C TRP A 137 2.26 16.20 0.15
N THR A 138 3.42 15.70 0.60
CA THR A 138 4.23 14.73 -0.13
C THR A 138 3.82 13.27 0.11
N VAL A 139 3.10 12.97 1.18
CA VAL A 139 2.64 11.60 1.51
C VAL A 139 1.75 10.95 0.44
N TRP A 140 1.13 11.76 -0.44
CA TRP A 140 0.18 11.28 -1.45
C TRP A 140 0.83 10.58 -2.65
N SER A 141 2.14 10.68 -2.80
CA SER A 141 2.89 10.03 -3.86
C SER A 141 3.39 8.62 -3.49
N VAL A 142 3.18 8.20 -2.24
CA VAL A 142 3.68 6.91 -1.75
C VAL A 142 2.60 5.83 -1.83
N ILE A 143 3.01 4.68 -2.35
CA ILE A 143 2.20 3.46 -2.41
C ILE A 143 2.78 2.47 -1.39
N GLU A 144 1.95 1.65 -0.79
CA GLU A 144 2.32 0.77 0.32
C GLU A 144 3.49 -0.16 0.02
N MET A 145 3.57 -0.71 -1.20
CA MET A 145 4.69 -1.59 -1.59
C MET A 145 6.03 -0.85 -1.72
N GLY A 146 6.01 0.47 -1.81
CA GLY A 146 7.21 1.32 -1.78
C GLY A 146 7.61 1.76 -0.36
N ILE A 147 6.84 1.43 0.68
CA ILE A 147 7.17 1.84 2.06
C ILE A 147 8.28 0.96 2.62
N LEU A 148 9.30 1.60 3.18
CA LEU A 148 10.27 1.01 4.10
C LEU A 148 10.06 1.62 5.48
N ILE A 149 9.98 0.81 6.53
CA ILE A 149 9.84 1.31 7.90
C ILE A 149 10.42 0.31 8.91
N ARG A 150 11.21 0.80 9.87
CA ARG A 150 11.68 -0.01 11.00
C ARG A 150 10.50 -0.58 11.77
N ARG A 151 10.59 -1.83 12.18
CA ARG A 151 9.53 -2.48 12.96
C ARG A 151 9.22 -1.69 14.24
N THR A 152 10.23 -1.28 14.97
CA THR A 152 10.06 -0.44 16.18
C THR A 152 9.30 0.84 15.90
N MET A 153 9.53 1.47 14.74
CA MET A 153 8.80 2.66 14.32
C MET A 153 7.36 2.32 13.92
N PHE A 154 7.15 1.24 13.18
CA PHE A 154 5.82 0.77 12.78
C PHE A 154 4.93 0.50 14.01
N ASP A 155 5.48 -0.19 15.01
CA ASP A 155 4.79 -0.50 16.26
C ASP A 155 4.49 0.78 17.07
N ARG A 156 5.45 1.69 17.17
CA ARG A 156 5.30 2.98 17.86
C ARG A 156 4.17 3.83 17.30
N ILE A 157 4.00 3.88 15.98
CA ILE A 157 2.92 4.67 15.35
C ILE A 157 1.61 3.91 15.23
N GLY A 158 1.55 2.64 15.68
CA GLY A 158 0.35 1.80 15.74
C GLY A 158 -0.03 1.18 14.40
N GLY A 159 0.94 0.96 13.50
CA GLY A 159 0.75 0.24 12.24
C GLY A 159 -0.32 0.82 11.31
N PHE A 160 -0.80 -0.01 10.39
CA PHE A 160 -1.90 0.34 9.48
C PHE A 160 -3.24 0.44 10.22
N ASP A 161 -4.10 1.36 9.80
CA ASP A 161 -5.49 1.40 10.28
C ASP A 161 -6.30 0.28 9.62
N PRO A 162 -6.83 -0.72 10.39
CA PRO A 162 -7.57 -1.84 9.84
C PRO A 162 -8.92 -1.47 9.21
N GLU A 163 -9.38 -0.24 9.45
CA GLU A 163 -10.64 0.27 8.91
C GLU A 163 -10.46 1.01 7.57
N ILE A 164 -9.21 1.15 7.09
CA ILE A 164 -8.87 1.85 5.85
C ILE A 164 -8.06 0.91 4.94
N GLY A 165 -8.31 0.99 3.64
CA GLY A 165 -7.55 0.24 2.64
C GLY A 165 -8.37 -0.80 1.89
N THR A 166 -7.77 -1.40 0.89
CA THR A 166 -8.42 -2.39 0.03
C THR A 166 -8.92 -3.58 0.83
N GLY A 167 -10.19 -3.92 0.68
CA GLY A 167 -10.83 -5.03 1.39
C GLY A 167 -11.15 -4.75 2.86
N ALA A 168 -10.98 -3.52 3.34
CA ALA A 168 -11.42 -3.13 4.68
C ALA A 168 -12.93 -3.38 4.87
N PRO A 169 -13.39 -3.65 6.12
CA PRO A 169 -14.80 -3.88 6.41
C PRO A 169 -15.67 -2.63 6.26
N THR A 170 -15.03 -1.50 6.03
CA THR A 170 -15.65 -0.18 5.84
C THR A 170 -15.69 0.20 4.36
N PRO A 171 -16.43 1.23 3.98
CA PRO A 171 -16.41 1.77 2.62
C PRO A 171 -15.09 2.47 2.22
N TRP A 172 -14.14 2.64 3.15
CA TRP A 172 -12.90 3.40 2.98
C TRP A 172 -11.80 2.54 2.36
N GLN A 173 -11.91 2.25 1.05
CA GLN A 173 -11.17 1.20 0.36
C GLN A 173 -9.79 1.61 -0.17
N ALA A 174 -9.19 2.71 0.32
CA ALA A 174 -7.83 3.13 -0.02
C ALA A 174 -7.26 4.11 1.01
N GLY A 175 -5.95 4.36 0.95
CA GLY A 175 -5.27 5.40 1.72
C GLY A 175 -4.48 4.89 2.92
N GLU A 176 -4.33 3.58 3.08
CA GLU A 176 -3.57 2.97 4.18
C GLU A 176 -2.11 3.44 4.24
N ALA A 177 -1.45 3.57 3.08
CA ALA A 177 -0.09 4.09 3.01
C ALA A 177 -0.01 5.56 3.45
N THR A 178 -0.92 6.39 2.93
CA THR A 178 -1.00 7.82 3.28
C THR A 178 -1.30 8.01 4.77
N ASP A 179 -2.24 7.21 5.34
CA ASP A 179 -2.56 7.26 6.78
C ASP A 179 -1.34 6.90 7.64
N LEU A 180 -0.61 5.85 7.28
CA LEU A 180 0.60 5.42 7.99
C LEU A 180 1.66 6.53 8.02
N LEU A 181 1.92 7.20 6.89
CA LEU A 181 2.88 8.31 6.83
C LEU A 181 2.38 9.56 7.57
N LEU A 182 1.09 9.82 7.59
CA LEU A 182 0.51 10.91 8.40
C LEU A 182 0.60 10.60 9.90
N LYS A 183 0.51 9.34 10.32
CA LYS A 183 0.80 8.92 11.70
C LYS A 183 2.27 9.16 12.06
N LEU A 184 3.19 8.86 11.14
CA LEU A 184 4.62 9.14 11.32
C LEU A 184 4.87 10.65 11.53
N ILE A 185 4.28 11.50 10.72
CA ILE A 185 4.35 12.97 10.89
C ILE A 185 3.77 13.40 12.23
N ARG A 186 2.61 12.86 12.61
CA ARG A 186 1.96 13.19 13.89
C ARG A 186 2.81 12.79 15.10
N ALA A 187 3.59 11.72 14.98
CA ALA A 187 4.52 11.26 16.01
C ALA A 187 5.81 12.12 16.09
N GLY A 188 6.02 13.06 15.16
CA GLY A 188 7.24 13.87 15.10
C GLY A 188 8.45 13.18 14.47
N GLU A 189 8.24 12.03 13.81
CA GLU A 189 9.31 11.15 13.33
C GLU A 189 9.69 11.38 11.86
N GLN A 190 9.19 12.46 11.25
CA GLN A 190 9.45 12.76 9.83
C GLN A 190 10.91 13.08 9.51
N ALA A 191 11.72 13.50 10.50
CA ALA A 191 13.14 13.77 10.30
C ALA A 191 13.96 12.51 9.99
N GLY A 192 13.50 11.34 10.45
CA GLY A 192 14.11 10.04 10.16
C GLY A 192 13.58 9.37 8.90
N PHE A 193 12.81 10.09 8.07
CA PHE A 193 12.26 9.58 6.81
C PHE A 193 13.17 9.96 5.62
N ALA A 194 13.39 9.01 4.71
CA ALA A 194 14.19 9.23 3.51
C ALA A 194 13.45 8.87 2.21
N TRP A 195 13.39 9.80 1.28
CA TRP A 195 13.04 9.51 -0.11
C TRP A 195 14.21 8.77 -0.75
N GLN A 196 13.96 7.60 -1.29
CA GLN A 196 15.01 6.79 -1.88
C GLN A 196 15.34 7.26 -3.31
N PRO A 197 16.58 7.03 -3.79
CA PRO A 197 16.96 7.40 -5.14
C PRO A 197 16.01 6.79 -6.19
N PRO A 198 15.68 7.49 -7.29
CA PRO A 198 14.78 6.99 -8.33
C PRO A 198 15.23 5.66 -8.98
N SER A 199 16.52 5.34 -8.87
CA SER A 199 17.10 4.08 -9.34
C SER A 199 16.81 2.88 -8.43
N LEU A 200 16.30 3.10 -7.21
CA LEU A 200 15.85 2.03 -6.33
C LEU A 200 14.32 1.90 -6.47
N THR A 201 13.92 0.87 -7.19
CA THR A 201 12.52 0.64 -7.55
C THR A 201 12.00 -0.68 -7.02
N VAL A 202 10.68 -0.75 -6.86
CA VAL A 202 9.91 -1.98 -6.71
C VAL A 202 8.83 -2.00 -7.78
N GLY A 203 8.67 -3.14 -8.44
CA GLY A 203 7.70 -3.30 -9.52
C GLY A 203 6.38 -3.91 -9.06
N GLY A 204 5.33 -3.83 -9.90
CA GLY A 204 4.16 -4.67 -9.72
C GLY A 204 2.83 -4.01 -9.46
N ILE A 205 2.64 -2.75 -9.84
CA ILE A 205 1.28 -2.24 -10.00
C ILE A 205 0.82 -2.55 -11.42
N SER A 206 0.12 -3.65 -11.60
CA SER A 206 -0.71 -3.83 -12.79
C SER A 206 -2.12 -3.33 -12.48
N ASP A 207 -2.62 -2.36 -13.24
CA ASP A 207 -4.06 -2.17 -13.32
C ASP A 207 -4.64 -3.44 -13.97
N PRO A 208 -5.60 -4.11 -13.33
CA PRO A 208 -6.17 -5.33 -13.90
C PRO A 208 -6.83 -4.97 -15.23
N SER A 209 -6.18 -5.35 -16.31
CA SER A 209 -6.80 -5.44 -17.63
C SER A 209 -7.91 -6.47 -17.49
N GLY A 210 -9.17 -6.08 -17.75
CA GLY A 210 -10.30 -6.99 -17.74
C GLY A 210 -11.43 -6.69 -16.77
N LEU A 211 -11.33 -5.63 -15.96
CA LEU A 211 -12.48 -5.18 -15.19
C LEU A 211 -13.58 -4.64 -16.12
N SER A 212 -14.82 -5.08 -15.93
CA SER A 212 -15.97 -4.44 -16.54
C SER A 212 -16.06 -2.96 -16.14
N SER A 213 -16.71 -2.14 -16.94
CA SER A 213 -16.91 -0.72 -16.63
C SER A 213 -17.61 -0.51 -15.28
N ALA A 214 -18.48 -1.41 -14.86
CA ALA A 214 -19.18 -1.34 -13.58
C ALA A 214 -18.24 -1.62 -12.41
N GLU A 215 -17.42 -2.68 -12.47
CA GLU A 215 -16.44 -3.03 -11.45
C GLU A 215 -15.40 -1.93 -11.30
N ARG A 216 -14.91 -1.38 -12.42
CA ARG A 216 -13.96 -0.29 -12.42
C ARG A 216 -14.52 0.96 -11.73
N ARG A 217 -15.78 1.36 -12.05
CA ARG A 217 -16.46 2.48 -11.40
C ARG A 217 -16.62 2.25 -9.90
N HIS A 218 -17.03 1.04 -9.53
CA HIS A 218 -17.16 0.66 -8.12
C HIS A 218 -15.82 0.78 -7.39
N LYS A 219 -14.73 0.28 -7.98
CA LYS A 219 -13.36 0.38 -7.43
C LYS A 219 -12.91 1.84 -7.29
N LEU A 220 -13.07 2.65 -8.34
CA LEU A 220 -12.69 4.07 -8.32
C LEU A 220 -13.46 4.87 -7.26
N ARG A 221 -14.77 4.62 -7.12
CA ARG A 221 -15.58 5.23 -6.07
C ARG A 221 -15.14 4.78 -4.69
N GLY A 222 -14.86 3.49 -4.48
CA GLY A 222 -14.34 2.96 -3.22
C GLY A 222 -13.01 3.59 -2.83
N TYR A 223 -12.09 3.74 -3.78
CA TYR A 223 -10.81 4.41 -3.56
C TYR A 223 -11.00 5.91 -3.24
N GLY A 224 -11.88 6.58 -3.99
CA GLY A 224 -12.26 7.96 -3.69
C GLY A 224 -12.75 8.14 -2.27
N ARG A 225 -13.58 7.21 -1.76
CA ARG A 225 -14.08 7.23 -0.38
C ARG A 225 -12.96 7.19 0.65
N GLY A 226 -12.03 6.27 0.51
CA GLY A 226 -10.88 6.15 1.43
C GLY A 226 -10.07 7.43 1.47
N LEU A 227 -9.68 7.95 0.31
CA LEU A 227 -8.90 9.18 0.21
C LEU A 227 -9.65 10.41 0.72
N GLY A 228 -10.95 10.53 0.42
CA GLY A 228 -11.81 11.61 0.94
C GLY A 228 -11.94 11.57 2.46
N ARG A 229 -12.03 10.36 3.04
CA ARG A 229 -12.05 10.15 4.50
C ARG A 229 -10.78 10.66 5.16
N LEU A 230 -9.61 10.36 4.57
CA LEU A 230 -8.32 10.82 5.11
C LEU A 230 -8.21 12.34 5.15
N VAL A 231 -8.62 13.01 4.08
CA VAL A 231 -8.57 14.48 3.99
C VAL A 231 -9.34 15.15 5.11
N THR A 232 -10.48 14.59 5.50
CA THR A 232 -11.27 15.10 6.63
C THR A 232 -10.69 14.69 7.97
N ARG A 233 -10.34 13.41 8.16
CA ARG A 233 -9.76 12.86 9.38
C ARG A 233 -8.49 13.61 9.80
N TRP A 234 -7.62 13.89 8.85
CA TRP A 234 -6.35 14.58 9.06
C TRP A 234 -6.46 16.11 8.97
N LYS A 235 -7.67 16.66 8.97
CA LYS A 235 -7.97 18.09 9.06
C LYS A 235 -7.18 18.92 8.03
N TYR A 236 -7.22 18.50 6.76
CA TYR A 236 -6.65 19.30 5.68
C TYR A 236 -7.39 20.63 5.55
N PRO A 237 -6.75 21.75 5.12
CA PRO A 237 -7.39 23.05 4.94
C PRO A 237 -8.57 22.97 3.96
N SER A 238 -9.59 23.81 4.16
CA SER A 238 -10.81 23.79 3.34
C SER A 238 -10.54 24.02 1.87
N TRP A 239 -9.62 24.93 1.53
CA TRP A 239 -9.25 25.19 0.14
C TRP A 239 -8.67 23.94 -0.52
N TRP A 240 -7.84 23.19 0.20
CA TRP A 240 -7.24 21.95 -0.34
C TRP A 240 -8.29 20.83 -0.45
N ARG A 241 -9.23 20.73 0.51
CA ARG A 241 -10.35 19.78 0.42
C ARG A 241 -11.17 20.01 -0.84
N LEU A 242 -11.49 21.29 -1.14
CA LEU A 242 -12.23 21.66 -2.35
C LEU A 242 -11.42 21.36 -3.62
N ALA A 243 -10.14 21.72 -3.66
CA ALA A 243 -9.26 21.40 -4.78
C ALA A 243 -9.11 19.89 -4.98
N PHE A 244 -8.95 19.12 -3.90
CA PHE A 244 -8.87 17.66 -3.95
C PHE A 244 -10.18 17.05 -4.45
N LEU A 245 -11.32 17.54 -3.98
CA LEU A 245 -12.64 17.11 -4.44
C LEU A 245 -12.82 17.38 -5.93
N GLY A 246 -12.61 18.62 -6.37
CA GLY A 246 -12.71 19.03 -7.77
C GLY A 246 -11.72 18.30 -8.69
N GLY A 247 -10.50 18.05 -8.22
CA GLY A 247 -9.50 17.26 -8.92
C GLY A 247 -9.94 15.83 -9.25
N GLY A 248 -10.97 15.31 -8.56
CA GLY A 248 -11.62 14.05 -8.88
C GLY A 248 -12.28 14.05 -10.25
N LEU A 249 -12.93 15.14 -10.64
CA LEU A 249 -13.59 15.26 -11.95
C LEU A 249 -12.60 15.18 -13.12
N PHE A 250 -11.39 15.67 -12.91
CA PHE A 250 -10.34 15.67 -13.92
C PHE A 250 -9.51 14.37 -13.96
N PHE A 251 -9.90 13.36 -13.17
CA PHE A 251 -9.19 12.09 -13.12
C PHE A 251 -9.10 11.41 -14.49
N GLY A 252 -10.19 11.41 -15.26
CA GLY A 252 -10.25 10.82 -16.59
C GLY A 252 -9.34 11.52 -17.62
N LEU A 253 -8.97 12.80 -17.38
CA LEU A 253 -8.08 13.56 -18.26
C LEU A 253 -6.59 13.31 -17.95
N ARG A 254 -6.26 12.88 -16.73
CA ARG A 254 -4.87 12.64 -16.29
C ARG A 254 -4.24 11.41 -16.91
N ASN A 255 -5.03 10.37 -17.18
CA ASN A 255 -4.56 9.09 -17.71
C ASN A 255 -5.17 8.85 -19.10
N ARG A 256 -4.59 9.50 -20.10
CA ARG A 256 -4.95 9.29 -21.50
C ARG A 256 -4.67 7.84 -21.91
N GLY A 257 -5.69 7.04 -22.09
CA GLY A 257 -5.59 5.70 -22.66
C GLY A 257 -6.39 4.62 -21.95
N THR A 258 -6.56 4.67 -20.64
CA THR A 258 -7.27 3.64 -19.88
C THR A 258 -8.54 4.12 -19.19
N ASN A 259 -8.69 5.43 -18.94
CA ASN A 259 -9.83 5.99 -18.19
C ASN A 259 -10.83 6.67 -19.10
N ALA A 260 -12.13 6.37 -18.92
CA ALA A 260 -13.20 7.11 -19.52
C ALA A 260 -13.45 8.44 -18.77
N LEU A 261 -13.94 9.48 -19.47
CA LEU A 261 -14.28 10.77 -18.84
C LEU A 261 -15.23 10.62 -17.65
N LEU A 262 -16.17 9.66 -17.72
CA LEU A 262 -17.10 9.33 -16.64
C LEU A 262 -16.43 8.78 -15.38
N ASP A 263 -15.19 8.27 -15.46
CA ASP A 263 -14.47 7.78 -14.29
C ASP A 263 -14.19 8.90 -13.29
N GLY A 264 -13.96 10.12 -13.78
CA GLY A 264 -13.81 11.30 -12.95
C GLY A 264 -15.00 11.57 -12.03
N TRP A 265 -16.22 11.36 -12.54
CA TRP A 265 -17.44 11.49 -11.73
C TRP A 265 -17.46 10.50 -10.56
N TRP A 266 -17.06 9.25 -10.78
CA TRP A 266 -17.04 8.25 -9.71
C TRP A 266 -15.96 8.51 -8.68
N VAL A 267 -14.80 9.03 -9.09
CA VAL A 267 -13.75 9.48 -8.17
C VAL A 267 -14.24 10.68 -7.35
N PHE A 268 -14.84 11.69 -7.98
CA PHE A 268 -15.43 12.84 -7.30
C PHE A 268 -16.48 12.42 -6.27
N LEU A 269 -17.45 11.59 -6.69
CA LEU A 269 -18.50 11.10 -5.80
C LEU A 269 -17.94 10.33 -4.61
N GLY A 270 -16.97 9.45 -4.83
CA GLY A 270 -16.30 8.74 -3.76
C GLY A 270 -15.59 9.69 -2.79
N ARG A 271 -14.83 10.68 -3.29
CA ARG A 271 -14.17 11.68 -2.45
C ARG A 271 -15.17 12.47 -1.61
N LEU A 272 -16.30 12.87 -2.19
CA LEU A 272 -17.37 13.56 -1.47
C LEU A 272 -17.94 12.68 -0.34
N GLU A 273 -18.29 11.44 -0.64
CA GLU A 273 -18.78 10.48 0.35
C GLU A 273 -17.79 10.28 1.51
N GLY A 274 -16.51 10.12 1.17
CA GLY A 274 -15.45 9.98 2.18
C GLY A 274 -15.32 11.21 3.07
N MET A 275 -15.37 12.40 2.49
CA MET A 275 -15.32 13.66 3.24
C MET A 275 -16.53 13.84 4.16
N LEU A 276 -17.72 13.44 3.73
CA LEU A 276 -18.94 13.49 4.52
C LEU A 276 -19.01 12.37 5.57
N GLY A 277 -18.16 11.33 5.46
CA GLY A 277 -18.24 10.13 6.30
C GLY A 277 -19.53 9.33 6.10
N ARG A 278 -20.14 9.41 4.91
CA ARG A 278 -21.41 8.79 4.55
C ARG A 278 -21.33 8.23 3.13
N THR A 279 -22.10 7.19 2.86
CA THR A 279 -22.24 6.64 1.50
C THR A 279 -23.59 7.01 0.91
N LEU A 280 -23.64 7.30 -0.40
CA LEU A 280 -24.87 7.42 -1.14
C LEU A 280 -25.39 6.01 -1.46
N GLY A 281 -26.53 5.65 -0.94
CA GLY A 281 -27.23 4.40 -1.24
C GLY A 281 -27.75 4.34 -2.68
N PRO A 282 -28.32 3.19 -3.12
CA PRO A 282 -28.88 3.01 -4.46
C PRO A 282 -29.99 4.01 -4.80
N ALA A 283 -30.71 4.51 -3.80
CA ALA A 283 -31.78 5.51 -3.94
C ALA A 283 -31.30 6.96 -3.77
N GLY A 284 -29.97 7.20 -3.74
CA GLY A 284 -29.43 8.53 -3.49
C GLY A 284 -29.52 8.99 -2.04
N THR A 285 -29.98 8.14 -1.13
CA THR A 285 -30.05 8.43 0.31
C THR A 285 -28.65 8.36 0.96
N LEU A 286 -28.35 9.35 1.79
CA LEU A 286 -27.12 9.33 2.58
C LEU A 286 -27.27 8.35 3.74
N THR A 287 -26.46 7.31 3.75
CA THR A 287 -26.39 6.35 4.85
C THR A 287 -25.16 6.63 5.70
N ALA A 288 -25.36 6.87 7.00
CA ALA A 288 -24.25 6.99 7.94
C ALA A 288 -23.52 5.64 8.03
N VAL A 289 -22.18 5.69 8.00
CA VAL A 289 -21.37 4.50 8.29
C VAL A 289 -21.28 4.40 9.80
N THR A 290 -22.06 3.51 10.39
CA THR A 290 -21.91 3.13 11.81
C THR A 290 -20.51 2.56 12.02
N ARG A 291 -19.86 3.02 13.07
CA ARG A 291 -18.54 2.56 13.54
C ARG A 291 -18.61 1.15 14.09
#